data_13e5d4928a23122677bf410b1935848c
#
_entry.id   13e5d4928a23122677bf410b1935848c
#
_cell.length_a   1.000
_cell.length_b   1.000
_cell.length_c   1.000
_cell.angle_alpha   90.00
_cell.angle_beta   90.00
_cell.angle_gamma   90.00
#
_symmetry.space_group_name_H-M   'P 1'
#
loop_
_entity.id
_entity.type
_entity.pdbx_description
1 polymer ?
#
loop_
_entity_poly.entity_id
_entity_poly.type
_entity_poly.pdbx_seq_one_letter_code
_entity_poly.pdbx_strand_id
1 'polypeptide(L)'
;MTLNEYIKKMYSILVPMCTKFGYHNVAAAMIAQSIQEGWNSGLATKYYNYWGMKAGSGYKGKTVAMNNKAKNDPAVYRAFGSMEEGCDGYFVFLSYPRYQPLRSCTTDAEYLDKIGPCGWNSNPGYGSRCKSHLKTVYAALQGVEPAQWEVGKTYTTQQDLNIRKEPNGTPVPYTDLTEDAKKHSFVSNGGSVLKRGTRVTVKDIKDIGSCTWLRIPSGWICGKNSKNIYVL
;
A
#
# COMPACT_ATOMS: atom_id res chain seq x y z
N MET A 1 -17.99 4.66 13.09
CA MET A 1 -16.87 5.08 12.19
C MET A 1 -17.46 5.49 10.86
N THR A 2 -17.21 6.70 10.39
CA THR A 2 -17.61 7.20 9.08
C THR A 2 -16.75 6.55 7.98
N LEU A 3 -17.18 6.65 6.71
CA LEU A 3 -16.41 6.13 5.60
C LEU A 3 -15.03 6.80 5.50
N ASN A 4 -14.94 8.11 5.71
CA ASN A 4 -13.67 8.83 5.67
C ASN A 4 -12.71 8.38 6.79
N GLU A 5 -13.19 8.19 8.00
CA GLU A 5 -12.40 7.65 9.12
C GLU A 5 -11.93 6.23 8.82
N TYR A 6 -12.81 5.40 8.25
CA TYR A 6 -12.46 4.04 7.81
C TYR A 6 -11.33 4.05 6.79
N ILE A 7 -11.47 4.84 5.71
CA ILE A 7 -10.47 4.94 4.66
C ILE A 7 -9.11 5.36 5.22
N LYS A 8 -9.07 6.42 6.05
CA LYS A 8 -7.84 6.92 6.66
C LYS A 8 -7.17 5.88 7.54
N LYS A 9 -7.94 5.25 8.43
CA LYS A 9 -7.42 4.20 9.33
C LYS A 9 -6.94 2.99 8.54
N MET A 10 -7.72 2.52 7.57
CA MET A 10 -7.34 1.39 6.73
C MET A 10 -6.07 1.68 5.92
N TYR A 11 -5.94 2.88 5.39
CA TYR A 11 -4.76 3.30 4.64
C TYR A 11 -3.47 3.27 5.48
N SER A 12 -3.53 3.77 6.72
CA SER A 12 -2.38 3.74 7.62
C SER A 12 -1.91 2.33 7.98
N ILE A 13 -2.81 1.34 7.95
CA ILE A 13 -2.50 -0.07 8.18
C ILE A 13 -1.96 -0.73 6.91
N LEU A 14 -2.62 -0.51 5.76
CA LEU A 14 -2.30 -1.22 4.52
C LEU A 14 -0.99 -0.77 3.88
N VAL A 15 -0.63 0.53 3.96
CA VAL A 15 0.60 1.05 3.34
C VAL A 15 1.85 0.31 3.82
N PRO A 16 2.15 0.21 5.14
CA PRO A 16 3.31 -0.56 5.59
C PRO A 16 3.20 -2.06 5.28
N MET A 17 1.97 -2.61 5.23
CA MET A 17 1.77 -4.00 4.87
C MET A 17 2.02 -4.26 3.38
N CYS A 18 1.67 -3.36 2.47
CA CYS A 18 2.05 -3.47 1.07
C CYS A 18 3.57 -3.70 0.95
N THR A 19 4.37 -2.86 1.61
CA THR A 19 5.84 -3.02 1.63
C THR A 19 6.27 -4.34 2.25
N LYS A 20 5.73 -4.69 3.42
CA LYS A 20 6.04 -5.96 4.13
C LYS A 20 5.82 -7.19 3.25
N PHE A 21 4.74 -7.21 2.46
CA PHE A 21 4.36 -8.35 1.64
C PHE A 21 4.82 -8.26 0.18
N GLY A 22 5.65 -7.27 -0.17
CA GLY A 22 6.24 -7.12 -1.49
C GLY A 22 5.28 -6.61 -2.57
N TYR A 23 4.29 -5.82 -2.17
CA TYR A 23 3.42 -5.08 -3.08
C TYR A 23 3.94 -3.65 -3.27
N HIS A 24 3.71 -3.08 -4.45
CA HIS A 24 3.74 -1.62 -4.60
C HIS A 24 2.63 -0.99 -3.75
N ASN A 25 2.68 0.34 -3.57
CA ASN A 25 1.61 1.01 -2.82
C ASN A 25 0.31 1.01 -3.65
N VAL A 26 -0.47 -0.04 -3.48
CA VAL A 26 -1.83 -0.22 -4.02
C VAL A 26 -2.88 -0.24 -2.89
N ALA A 27 -2.56 0.39 -1.77
CA ALA A 27 -3.44 0.44 -0.61
C ALA A 27 -4.80 1.08 -0.93
N ALA A 28 -4.82 2.11 -1.79
CA ALA A 28 -6.08 2.73 -2.20
C ALA A 28 -6.98 1.76 -3.00
N ALA A 29 -6.38 0.91 -3.85
CA ALA A 29 -7.11 -0.16 -4.55
C ALA A 29 -7.69 -1.19 -3.57
N MET A 30 -6.91 -1.62 -2.58
CA MET A 30 -7.36 -2.58 -1.57
C MET A 30 -8.52 -2.01 -0.74
N ILE A 31 -8.49 -0.71 -0.42
CA ILE A 31 -9.60 -0.02 0.25
C ILE A 31 -10.81 0.07 -0.67
N ALA A 32 -10.65 0.47 -1.91
CA ALA A 32 -11.74 0.52 -2.90
C ALA A 32 -12.41 -0.85 -3.06
N GLN A 33 -11.63 -1.92 -3.07
CA GLN A 33 -12.13 -3.29 -3.05
C GLN A 33 -12.92 -3.59 -1.78
N SER A 34 -12.42 -3.24 -0.60
CA SER A 34 -13.15 -3.47 0.66
C SER A 34 -14.47 -2.70 0.75
N ILE A 35 -14.53 -1.52 0.14
CA ILE A 35 -15.78 -0.75 0.02
C ILE A 35 -16.79 -1.51 -0.85
N GLN A 36 -16.34 -2.04 -1.98
CA GLN A 36 -17.16 -2.87 -2.88
C GLN A 36 -17.67 -4.15 -2.21
N GLU A 37 -16.87 -4.76 -1.32
CA GLU A 37 -17.23 -5.98 -0.56
C GLU A 37 -18.11 -5.69 0.69
N GLY A 38 -18.36 -4.43 1.01
CA GLY A 38 -19.22 -4.04 2.13
C GLY A 38 -18.45 -3.79 3.43
N TRP A 39 -17.58 -2.77 3.44
CA TRP A 39 -16.75 -2.32 4.57
C TRP A 39 -17.49 -2.12 5.89
N ASN A 40 -18.80 -1.83 5.86
CA ASN A 40 -19.66 -1.62 7.02
C ASN A 40 -20.66 -2.77 7.26
N SER A 41 -20.49 -3.90 6.58
CA SER A 41 -21.32 -5.09 6.79
C SER A 41 -21.10 -5.69 8.19
N GLY A 42 -22.01 -6.57 8.63
CA GLY A 42 -21.83 -7.28 9.90
C GLY A 42 -20.56 -8.15 9.93
N LEU A 43 -20.13 -8.67 8.77
CA LEU A 43 -18.86 -9.40 8.64
C LEU A 43 -17.65 -8.49 8.88
N ALA A 44 -17.67 -7.30 8.29
CA ALA A 44 -16.61 -6.31 8.45
C ALA A 44 -16.57 -5.71 9.85
N THR A 45 -17.71 -5.28 10.40
CA THR A 45 -17.75 -4.53 11.66
C THR A 45 -17.62 -5.38 12.92
N LYS A 46 -18.04 -6.65 12.87
CA LYS A 46 -17.97 -7.57 14.02
C LYS A 46 -16.76 -8.51 13.98
N TYR A 47 -16.30 -8.82 12.77
CA TYR A 47 -15.28 -9.85 12.57
C TYR A 47 -14.08 -9.36 11.73
N TYR A 48 -13.99 -8.07 11.45
CA TYR A 48 -12.90 -7.41 10.75
C TYR A 48 -12.50 -8.04 9.41
N ASN A 49 -13.43 -8.76 8.77
CA ASN A 49 -13.24 -9.34 7.46
C ASN A 49 -13.84 -8.43 6.37
N TYR A 50 -13.08 -7.42 5.98
CA TYR A 50 -13.52 -6.35 5.08
C TYR A 50 -13.62 -6.78 3.61
N TRP A 51 -13.03 -7.91 3.24
CA TRP A 51 -12.99 -8.40 1.87
C TRP A 51 -13.84 -9.66 1.66
N GLY A 52 -14.62 -10.08 2.63
CA GLY A 52 -15.50 -11.26 2.47
C GLY A 52 -14.73 -12.56 2.26
N MET A 53 -13.57 -12.72 2.88
CA MET A 53 -12.73 -13.90 2.72
C MET A 53 -13.41 -15.15 3.30
N LYS A 54 -13.74 -16.11 2.44
CA LYS A 54 -14.27 -17.42 2.86
C LYS A 54 -13.17 -18.25 3.53
N ALA A 55 -13.57 -19.06 4.51
CA ALA A 55 -12.70 -20.06 5.12
C ALA A 55 -12.75 -21.33 4.27
N GLY A 56 -11.65 -21.63 3.60
CA GLY A 56 -11.48 -22.94 2.94
C GLY A 56 -11.19 -24.05 3.97
N SER A 57 -11.30 -25.31 3.55
CA SER A 57 -11.10 -26.50 4.40
C SER A 57 -9.74 -26.53 5.13
N GLY A 58 -8.72 -25.89 4.57
CA GLY A 58 -7.38 -25.79 5.18
C GLY A 58 -7.18 -24.62 6.16
N TYR A 59 -8.16 -23.75 6.32
CA TYR A 59 -8.03 -22.59 7.21
C TYR A 59 -8.16 -23.01 8.67
N LYS A 60 -7.19 -22.67 9.51
CA LYS A 60 -7.11 -23.07 10.93
C LYS A 60 -7.44 -21.94 11.91
N GLY A 61 -7.69 -20.72 11.40
CA GLY A 61 -8.05 -19.56 12.22
C GLY A 61 -9.52 -19.56 12.64
N LYS A 62 -9.92 -18.49 13.34
CA LYS A 62 -11.31 -18.27 13.75
C LYS A 62 -12.22 -18.12 12.54
N THR A 63 -13.42 -18.67 12.64
CA THR A 63 -14.43 -18.60 11.58
C THR A 63 -15.78 -18.18 12.11
N VAL A 64 -16.61 -17.68 11.21
CA VAL A 64 -18.03 -17.37 11.47
C VAL A 64 -18.87 -17.91 10.33
N ALA A 65 -19.95 -18.60 10.66
CA ALA A 65 -20.96 -19.00 9.69
C ALA A 65 -21.94 -17.82 9.47
N MET A 66 -22.12 -17.43 8.22
CA MET A 66 -23.10 -16.42 7.84
C MET A 66 -23.99 -16.98 6.73
N ASN A 67 -25.30 -16.80 6.90
CA ASN A 67 -26.25 -17.17 5.87
C ASN A 67 -26.64 -15.91 5.09
N ASN A 68 -26.32 -15.87 3.83
CA ASN A 68 -26.88 -14.90 2.91
C ASN A 68 -28.28 -15.34 2.53
N LYS A 69 -29.27 -14.95 3.34
CA LYS A 69 -30.69 -15.33 3.15
C LYS A 69 -31.21 -15.03 1.74
N ALA A 70 -30.70 -13.94 1.11
CA ALA A 70 -31.12 -13.57 -0.25
C ALA A 70 -30.59 -14.52 -1.34
N LYS A 71 -29.51 -15.26 -1.06
CA LYS A 71 -28.90 -16.20 -2.01
C LYS A 71 -29.02 -17.67 -1.57
N ASN A 72 -29.62 -17.93 -0.41
CA ASN A 72 -29.63 -19.24 0.25
C ASN A 72 -28.25 -19.94 0.24
N ASP A 73 -27.19 -19.14 0.45
CA ASP A 73 -25.79 -19.57 0.39
C ASP A 73 -25.17 -19.50 1.78
N PRO A 74 -25.23 -20.58 2.57
CA PRO A 74 -24.53 -20.67 3.83
C PRO A 74 -23.03 -20.69 3.55
N ALA A 75 -22.31 -19.70 4.02
CA ALA A 75 -20.87 -19.64 3.85
C ALA A 75 -20.17 -19.44 5.20
N VAL A 76 -19.02 -20.09 5.33
CA VAL A 76 -18.11 -19.91 6.45
C VAL A 76 -17.04 -18.92 6.06
N TYR A 77 -16.90 -17.85 6.83
CA TYR A 77 -15.97 -16.79 6.60
C TYR A 77 -14.87 -16.77 7.66
N ARG A 78 -13.71 -16.24 7.31
CA ARG A 78 -12.64 -15.95 8.27
C ARG A 78 -13.08 -14.85 9.21
N ALA A 79 -12.70 -14.96 10.49
CA ALA A 79 -12.98 -13.98 11.52
C ALA A 79 -11.67 -13.55 12.18
N PHE A 80 -11.54 -12.25 12.48
CA PHE A 80 -10.35 -11.63 13.04
C PHE A 80 -10.72 -10.84 14.30
N GLY A 81 -9.75 -10.55 15.15
CA GLY A 81 -9.93 -9.85 16.41
C GLY A 81 -9.73 -8.33 16.30
N SER A 82 -9.11 -7.85 15.22
CA SER A 82 -8.87 -6.43 14.99
C SER A 82 -8.81 -6.09 13.49
N MET A 83 -8.80 -4.80 13.18
CA MET A 83 -8.62 -4.32 11.80
C MET A 83 -7.24 -4.72 11.24
N GLU A 84 -6.22 -4.65 12.07
CA GLU A 84 -4.84 -5.01 11.75
C GLU A 84 -4.73 -6.51 11.42
N GLU A 85 -5.35 -7.38 12.24
CA GLU A 85 -5.43 -8.81 11.97
C GLU A 85 -6.21 -9.12 10.67
N GLY A 86 -7.29 -8.37 10.42
CA GLY A 86 -8.07 -8.49 9.19
C GLY A 86 -7.24 -8.15 7.94
N CYS A 87 -6.44 -7.09 8.03
CA CYS A 87 -5.52 -6.70 6.96
C CYS A 87 -4.41 -7.73 6.77
N ASP A 88 -3.76 -8.19 7.84
CA ASP A 88 -2.73 -9.25 7.74
C ASP A 88 -3.33 -10.53 7.13
N GLY A 89 -4.51 -10.93 7.58
CA GLY A 89 -5.26 -12.05 7.02
C GLY A 89 -5.57 -11.89 5.52
N TYR A 90 -5.82 -10.67 5.05
CA TYR A 90 -5.99 -10.38 3.64
C TYR A 90 -4.70 -10.61 2.85
N PHE A 91 -3.56 -10.10 3.28
CA PHE A 91 -2.28 -10.35 2.62
C PHE A 91 -1.89 -11.84 2.65
N VAL A 92 -2.14 -12.54 3.76
CA VAL A 92 -1.97 -14.00 3.84
C VAL A 92 -2.87 -14.70 2.82
N PHE A 93 -4.12 -14.23 2.62
CA PHE A 93 -5.00 -14.76 1.58
C PHE A 93 -4.45 -14.49 0.17
N LEU A 94 -3.92 -13.31 -0.08
CA LEU A 94 -3.29 -12.96 -1.35
C LEU A 94 -1.95 -13.69 -1.60
N SER A 95 -1.41 -14.40 -0.63
CA SER A 95 -0.20 -15.23 -0.82
C SER A 95 -0.46 -16.52 -1.60
N TYR A 96 -1.71 -16.92 -1.82
CA TYR A 96 -2.02 -18.06 -2.68
C TYR A 96 -1.48 -17.83 -4.11
N PRO A 97 -0.97 -18.91 -4.77
CA PRO A 97 -0.31 -18.82 -6.08
C PRO A 97 -1.07 -18.01 -7.13
N ARG A 98 -2.39 -18.15 -7.19
CA ARG A 98 -3.25 -17.44 -8.16
C ARG A 98 -3.21 -15.92 -8.04
N TYR A 99 -2.85 -15.37 -6.87
CA TYR A 99 -2.76 -13.91 -6.63
C TYR A 99 -1.36 -13.34 -6.81
N GLN A 100 -0.36 -14.16 -7.07
CA GLN A 100 1.03 -13.68 -7.26
C GLN A 100 1.16 -12.61 -8.35
N PRO A 101 0.40 -12.64 -9.47
CA PRO A 101 0.45 -11.57 -10.47
C PRO A 101 0.09 -10.17 -9.95
N LEU A 102 -0.59 -10.07 -8.81
CA LEU A 102 -0.93 -8.76 -8.22
C LEU A 102 0.29 -8.01 -7.67
N ARG A 103 1.38 -8.70 -7.33
CA ARG A 103 2.61 -8.08 -6.83
C ARG A 103 3.31 -7.22 -7.87
N SER A 104 3.11 -7.50 -9.16
CA SER A 104 3.68 -6.71 -10.25
C SER A 104 2.86 -5.45 -10.58
N CYS A 105 1.67 -5.28 -9.99
CA CYS A 105 0.85 -4.10 -10.22
C CYS A 105 1.52 -2.87 -9.64
N THR A 106 1.68 -1.83 -10.44
CA THR A 106 2.32 -0.57 -10.05
C THR A 106 1.33 0.55 -9.80
N THR A 107 0.06 0.34 -10.20
CA THR A 107 -1.03 1.29 -10.03
C THR A 107 -2.25 0.63 -9.40
N ASP A 108 -3.08 1.43 -8.72
CA ASP A 108 -4.36 0.98 -8.16
C ASP A 108 -5.29 0.42 -9.24
N ALA A 109 -5.29 1.03 -10.43
CA ALA A 109 -6.13 0.57 -11.54
C ALA A 109 -5.72 -0.82 -12.03
N GLU A 110 -4.42 -1.06 -12.23
CA GLU A 110 -3.91 -2.38 -12.61
C GLU A 110 -4.27 -3.46 -11.58
N TYR A 111 -4.12 -3.14 -10.30
CA TYR A 111 -4.49 -4.07 -9.23
C TYR A 111 -5.96 -4.45 -9.31
N LEU A 112 -6.86 -3.47 -9.46
CA LEU A 112 -8.30 -3.70 -9.52
C LEU A 112 -8.74 -4.41 -10.81
N ASP A 113 -8.02 -4.23 -11.92
CA ASP A 113 -8.27 -4.97 -13.15
C ASP A 113 -7.86 -6.45 -13.03
N LYS A 114 -6.82 -6.75 -12.26
CA LYS A 114 -6.28 -8.11 -12.12
C LYS A 114 -6.92 -8.92 -11.00
N ILE A 115 -7.39 -8.30 -9.90
CA ILE A 115 -7.85 -9.06 -8.71
C ILE A 115 -9.03 -9.99 -9.02
N GLY A 116 -9.99 -9.55 -9.83
CA GLY A 116 -11.11 -10.38 -10.26
C GLY A 116 -10.64 -11.62 -11.06
N PRO A 117 -9.94 -11.42 -12.19
CA PRO A 117 -9.36 -12.50 -12.99
C PRO A 117 -8.43 -13.45 -12.22
N CYS A 118 -7.72 -12.98 -11.21
CA CYS A 118 -6.94 -13.82 -10.30
C CYS A 118 -7.80 -14.78 -9.46
N GLY A 119 -9.12 -14.74 -9.60
CA GLY A 119 -10.05 -15.66 -8.94
C GLY A 119 -10.71 -15.10 -7.70
N TRP A 120 -10.68 -13.78 -7.49
CA TRP A 120 -11.43 -13.15 -6.41
C TRP A 120 -12.93 -13.12 -6.73
N ASN A 121 -13.27 -12.71 -7.95
CA ASN A 121 -14.67 -12.62 -8.41
C ASN A 121 -14.76 -12.87 -9.91
N SER A 122 -15.63 -13.80 -10.31
CA SER A 122 -15.80 -14.20 -11.71
C SER A 122 -16.60 -13.19 -12.56
N ASN A 123 -17.19 -12.16 -11.94
CA ASN A 123 -17.96 -11.16 -12.68
C ASN A 123 -17.02 -10.22 -13.46
N PRO A 124 -17.13 -10.14 -14.80
CA PRO A 124 -16.24 -9.31 -15.63
C PRO A 124 -16.21 -7.83 -15.24
N GLY A 125 -17.32 -7.30 -14.75
CA GLY A 125 -17.41 -5.90 -14.29
C GLY A 125 -16.87 -5.64 -12.88
N TYR A 126 -16.32 -6.64 -12.20
CA TYR A 126 -15.88 -6.50 -10.80
C TYR A 126 -14.82 -5.40 -10.61
N GLY A 127 -13.76 -5.42 -11.41
CA GLY A 127 -12.71 -4.42 -11.34
C GLY A 127 -13.22 -3.00 -11.58
N SER A 128 -14.13 -2.82 -12.55
CA SER A 128 -14.74 -1.52 -12.83
C SER A 128 -15.57 -1.00 -11.66
N ARG A 129 -16.33 -1.88 -10.99
CA ARG A 129 -17.09 -1.50 -9.77
C ARG A 129 -16.15 -1.10 -8.65
N CYS A 130 -15.07 -1.82 -8.42
CA CYS A 130 -14.07 -1.44 -7.42
C CYS A 130 -13.44 -0.09 -7.78
N LYS A 131 -13.06 0.13 -9.04
CA LYS A 131 -12.47 1.40 -9.53
C LYS A 131 -13.39 2.60 -9.32
N SER A 132 -14.71 2.43 -9.38
CA SER A 132 -15.65 3.53 -9.14
C SER A 132 -15.51 4.14 -7.73
N HIS A 133 -14.99 3.39 -6.76
CA HIS A 133 -14.74 3.87 -5.40
C HIS A 133 -13.41 4.63 -5.25
N LEU A 134 -12.46 4.54 -6.21
CA LEU A 134 -11.16 5.21 -6.09
C LEU A 134 -11.28 6.72 -5.91
N LYS A 135 -12.21 7.38 -6.61
CA LYS A 135 -12.44 8.82 -6.44
C LYS A 135 -12.74 9.18 -4.99
N THR A 136 -13.60 8.41 -4.33
CA THR A 136 -13.96 8.61 -2.91
C THR A 136 -12.77 8.33 -2.01
N VAL A 137 -12.01 7.27 -2.29
CA VAL A 137 -10.80 6.93 -1.51
C VAL A 137 -9.78 8.05 -1.61
N TYR A 138 -9.44 8.50 -2.83
CA TYR A 138 -8.47 9.58 -3.01
C TYR A 138 -8.92 10.89 -2.37
N ALA A 139 -10.21 11.23 -2.46
CA ALA A 139 -10.75 12.43 -1.81
C ALA A 139 -10.60 12.37 -0.27
N ALA A 140 -10.87 11.21 0.32
CA ALA A 140 -10.70 11.02 1.76
C ALA A 140 -9.23 11.02 2.20
N LEU A 141 -8.31 10.63 1.30
CA LEU A 141 -6.87 10.60 1.55
C LEU A 141 -6.17 11.95 1.26
N GLN A 142 -6.88 12.95 0.73
CA GLN A 142 -6.31 14.29 0.59
C GLN A 142 -5.89 14.83 1.96
N GLY A 143 -4.59 15.15 2.11
CA GLY A 143 -4.02 15.62 3.38
C GLY A 143 -3.81 14.52 4.44
N VAL A 144 -4.01 13.24 4.11
CA VAL A 144 -3.57 12.13 4.97
C VAL A 144 -2.07 11.97 4.80
N GLU A 145 -1.36 12.29 5.87
CA GLU A 145 0.05 11.95 5.94
C GLU A 145 0.20 10.43 6.05
N PRO A 146 0.94 9.77 5.14
CA PRO A 146 1.33 8.38 5.36
C PRO A 146 2.24 8.30 6.59
N ALA A 147 2.42 7.09 7.12
CA ALA A 147 3.23 6.84 8.30
C ALA A 147 4.48 7.72 8.32
N GLN A 148 4.66 8.46 9.42
CA GLN A 148 5.82 9.32 9.59
C GLN A 148 7.08 8.47 9.47
N TRP A 149 8.04 8.94 8.69
CA TRP A 149 9.37 8.33 8.69
C TRP A 149 10.02 8.53 10.05
N GLU A 150 10.73 7.52 10.49
CA GLU A 150 11.50 7.55 11.73
C GLU A 150 12.98 7.50 11.41
N VAL A 151 13.75 8.34 12.09
CA VAL A 151 15.22 8.29 12.00
C VAL A 151 15.71 6.92 12.50
N GLY A 152 16.62 6.33 11.75
CA GLY A 152 17.16 4.99 12.02
C GLY A 152 16.38 3.85 11.35
N LYS A 153 15.17 4.08 10.87
CA LYS A 153 14.39 3.06 10.14
C LYS A 153 14.74 3.03 8.66
N THR A 154 14.47 1.89 8.05
CA THR A 154 14.75 1.63 6.63
C THR A 154 13.46 1.56 5.83
N TYR A 155 13.43 2.25 4.70
CA TYR A 155 12.29 2.40 3.80
C TYR A 155 12.73 2.10 2.37
N THR A 156 11.77 1.96 1.45
CA THR A 156 12.05 1.62 0.04
C THR A 156 11.59 2.74 -0.90
N THR A 157 12.45 3.14 -1.84
CA THR A 157 12.09 4.13 -2.85
C THR A 157 11.06 3.57 -3.83
N GLN A 158 10.03 4.36 -4.13
CA GLN A 158 8.92 3.96 -5.01
C GLN A 158 9.12 4.38 -6.47
N GLN A 159 10.09 5.25 -6.70
CA GLN A 159 10.53 5.71 -8.02
C GLN A 159 12.00 6.10 -7.98
N ASP A 160 12.56 6.46 -9.12
CA ASP A 160 13.91 7.02 -9.22
C ASP A 160 13.92 8.42 -8.57
N LEU A 161 14.90 8.67 -7.69
CA LEU A 161 14.97 9.90 -6.89
C LEU A 161 16.32 10.58 -7.02
N ASN A 162 16.32 11.87 -7.33
CA ASN A 162 17.54 12.69 -7.27
C ASN A 162 18.09 12.73 -5.85
N ILE A 163 19.39 12.50 -5.70
CA ILE A 163 20.12 12.71 -4.46
C ILE A 163 20.67 14.13 -4.46
N ARG A 164 20.39 14.90 -3.40
CA ARG A 164 20.76 16.32 -3.28
C ARG A 164 21.65 16.55 -2.08
N LYS A 165 22.50 17.58 -2.16
CA LYS A 165 23.37 17.98 -1.03
C LYS A 165 22.56 18.48 0.17
N GLU A 166 21.46 19.16 -0.12
CA GLU A 166 20.48 19.64 0.85
C GLU A 166 19.06 19.64 0.24
N PRO A 167 18.01 19.71 1.03
CA PRO A 167 16.65 19.84 0.52
C PRO A 167 16.53 21.00 -0.47
N ASN A 168 15.92 20.75 -1.63
CA ASN A 168 15.84 21.67 -2.78
C ASN A 168 17.19 22.15 -3.34
N GLY A 169 18.30 21.64 -2.83
CA GLY A 169 19.66 22.06 -3.23
C GLY A 169 20.16 21.41 -4.50
N THR A 170 21.46 21.56 -4.75
CA THR A 170 22.13 21.00 -5.93
C THR A 170 22.23 19.47 -5.86
N PRO A 171 22.24 18.78 -7.01
CA PRO A 171 22.49 17.35 -7.06
C PRO A 171 23.84 16.97 -6.44
N VAL A 172 23.91 15.79 -5.82
CA VAL A 172 25.17 15.20 -5.38
C VAL A 172 25.86 14.59 -6.61
N PRO A 173 27.13 14.91 -6.89
CA PRO A 173 27.90 14.24 -7.93
C PRO A 173 28.00 12.73 -7.66
N TYR A 174 28.03 11.92 -8.70
CA TYR A 174 28.11 10.45 -8.54
C TYR A 174 29.41 10.02 -7.84
N THR A 175 30.49 10.76 -8.03
CA THR A 175 31.78 10.53 -7.36
C THR A 175 31.70 10.66 -5.84
N ASP A 176 30.78 11.50 -5.35
CA ASP A 176 30.66 11.84 -3.94
C ASP A 176 29.72 10.87 -3.18
N LEU A 177 29.10 9.93 -3.90
CA LEU A 177 28.27 8.91 -3.27
C LEU A 177 29.11 7.88 -2.51
N THR A 178 28.52 7.30 -1.47
CA THR A 178 29.08 6.09 -0.82
C THR A 178 29.14 4.94 -1.83
N GLU A 179 30.07 4.01 -1.67
CA GLU A 179 30.21 2.85 -2.57
C GLU A 179 28.93 2.01 -2.65
N ASP A 180 28.19 1.91 -1.54
CA ASP A 180 26.91 1.21 -1.54
C ASP A 180 25.85 1.97 -2.35
N ALA A 181 25.76 3.30 -2.19
CA ALA A 181 24.84 4.12 -2.96
C ALA A 181 25.14 4.09 -4.47
N LYS A 182 26.40 4.01 -4.89
CA LYS A 182 26.80 3.87 -6.31
C LYS A 182 26.18 2.64 -6.97
N LYS A 183 26.12 1.50 -6.26
CA LYS A 183 25.50 0.26 -6.77
C LYS A 183 24.02 0.43 -7.09
N HIS A 184 23.34 1.30 -6.35
CA HIS A 184 21.91 1.53 -6.45
C HIS A 184 21.55 2.86 -7.12
N SER A 185 22.51 3.52 -7.77
CA SER A 185 22.33 4.81 -8.43
C SER A 185 22.82 4.81 -9.86
N PHE A 186 22.47 5.86 -10.59
CA PHE A 186 23.02 6.18 -11.92
C PHE A 186 23.15 7.69 -12.08
N VAL A 187 23.84 8.13 -13.13
CA VAL A 187 24.01 9.55 -13.46
C VAL A 187 22.87 10.00 -14.38
N SER A 188 22.23 11.10 -14.05
CA SER A 188 21.26 11.77 -14.92
C SER A 188 21.36 13.28 -14.74
N ASN A 189 21.38 14.03 -15.84
CA ASN A 189 21.46 15.52 -15.85
C ASN A 189 22.55 16.08 -14.92
N GLY A 190 23.73 15.47 -14.92
CA GLY A 190 24.88 15.93 -14.12
C GLY A 190 24.80 15.64 -12.62
N GLY A 191 23.81 14.88 -12.17
CA GLY A 191 23.64 14.49 -10.77
C GLY A 191 23.40 13.00 -10.58
N SER A 192 23.36 12.59 -9.33
CA SER A 192 23.08 11.20 -8.94
C SER A 192 21.59 10.96 -8.75
N VAL A 193 21.11 9.86 -9.31
CA VAL A 193 19.72 9.40 -9.19
C VAL A 193 19.71 8.02 -8.54
N LEU A 194 19.05 7.90 -7.42
CA LEU A 194 18.82 6.65 -6.71
C LEU A 194 17.72 5.86 -7.41
N LYS A 195 17.97 4.60 -7.72
CA LYS A 195 17.00 3.73 -8.42
C LYS A 195 15.80 3.41 -7.57
N ARG A 196 14.66 3.26 -8.21
CA ARG A 196 13.45 2.68 -7.61
C ARG A 196 13.75 1.32 -6.97
N GLY A 197 13.07 1.02 -5.86
CA GLY A 197 13.25 -0.23 -5.12
C GLY A 197 14.47 -0.25 -4.21
N THR A 198 15.24 0.85 -4.12
CA THR A 198 16.39 0.93 -3.23
C THR A 198 15.94 1.08 -1.78
N ARG A 199 16.50 0.27 -0.90
CA ARG A 199 16.30 0.38 0.55
C ARG A 199 17.22 1.46 1.11
N VAL A 200 16.64 2.42 1.83
CA VAL A 200 17.34 3.56 2.41
C VAL A 200 17.08 3.68 3.91
N THR A 201 18.11 3.84 4.70
CA THR A 201 17.98 4.14 6.13
C THR A 201 17.94 5.65 6.33
N VAL A 202 16.86 6.14 6.93
CA VAL A 202 16.67 7.57 7.22
C VAL A 202 17.60 8.00 8.36
N LYS A 203 18.38 9.04 8.12
CA LYS A 203 19.31 9.64 9.09
C LYS A 203 18.82 10.96 9.67
N ASP A 204 17.92 11.65 8.96
CA ASP A 204 17.30 12.89 9.36
C ASP A 204 16.07 13.17 8.52
N ILE A 205 15.15 14.01 9.00
CA ILE A 205 13.87 14.34 8.34
C ILE A 205 13.70 15.86 8.40
N LYS A 206 13.35 16.46 7.27
CA LYS A 206 13.13 17.91 7.20
C LYS A 206 11.93 18.25 6.31
N ASP A 207 10.98 18.99 6.85
CA ASP A 207 9.85 19.53 6.08
C ASP A 207 10.20 20.91 5.52
N ILE A 208 10.02 21.09 4.21
CA ILE A 208 10.22 22.38 3.53
C ILE A 208 9.04 22.61 2.58
N GLY A 209 8.18 23.56 2.92
CA GLY A 209 6.95 23.82 2.19
C GLY A 209 6.05 22.57 2.21
N SER A 210 5.67 22.09 1.03
CA SER A 210 4.83 20.88 0.88
C SER A 210 5.64 19.59 0.73
N CYS A 211 6.96 19.65 0.89
CA CYS A 211 7.86 18.50 0.71
C CYS A 211 8.47 18.06 2.04
N THR A 212 8.45 16.75 2.30
CA THR A 212 9.27 16.13 3.34
C THR A 212 10.51 15.52 2.70
N TRP A 213 11.66 15.94 3.18
CA TRP A 213 12.97 15.48 2.74
C TRP A 213 13.54 14.49 3.74
N LEU A 214 14.14 13.43 3.24
CA LEU A 214 14.76 12.38 4.02
C LEU A 214 16.27 12.41 3.76
N ARG A 215 17.06 12.55 4.83
CA ARG A 215 18.50 12.40 4.75
C ARG A 215 18.84 10.91 4.75
N ILE A 216 19.62 10.51 3.79
CA ILE A 216 20.24 9.19 3.69
C ILE A 216 21.76 9.35 3.73
N PRO A 217 22.56 8.27 3.88
CA PRO A 217 24.02 8.41 3.99
C PRO A 217 24.69 9.24 2.89
N SER A 218 24.16 9.22 1.67
CA SER A 218 24.72 9.92 0.51
C SER A 218 24.10 11.27 0.18
N GLY A 219 23.17 11.78 1.01
CA GLY A 219 22.55 13.09 0.78
C GLY A 219 21.07 13.11 1.15
N TRP A 220 20.31 14.00 0.52
CA TRP A 220 18.88 14.18 0.73
C TRP A 220 18.08 13.70 -0.48
N ILE A 221 17.00 12.99 -0.21
CA ILE A 221 16.00 12.58 -1.21
C ILE A 221 14.64 13.12 -0.80
N CYS A 222 13.77 13.39 -1.77
CA CYS A 222 12.41 13.77 -1.49
C CYS A 222 11.62 12.53 -1.03
N GLY A 223 11.13 12.52 0.19
CA GLY A 223 10.27 11.45 0.72
C GLY A 223 8.84 11.57 0.21
N LYS A 224 8.31 12.80 0.18
CA LYS A 224 7.00 13.14 -0.38
C LYS A 224 6.93 14.60 -0.84
N ASN A 225 5.93 14.90 -1.66
CA ASN A 225 5.45 16.27 -1.91
C ASN A 225 3.92 16.32 -1.73
N SER A 226 3.29 17.45 -2.09
CA SER A 226 1.83 17.64 -1.99
C SER A 226 0.98 16.63 -2.79
N LYS A 227 1.58 15.92 -3.75
CA LYS A 227 0.87 15.03 -4.67
C LYS A 227 1.28 13.56 -4.53
N ASN A 228 2.51 13.27 -4.15
CA ASN A 228 3.09 11.93 -4.23
C ASN A 228 3.95 11.62 -3.02
N ILE A 229 3.99 10.32 -2.68
CA ILE A 229 4.93 9.73 -1.72
C ILE A 229 5.92 8.91 -2.54
N TYR A 230 7.19 9.12 -2.26
CA TYR A 230 8.29 8.57 -3.04
C TYR A 230 9.10 7.51 -2.29
N VAL A 231 8.93 7.45 -0.96
CA VAL A 231 9.66 6.53 -0.07
C VAL A 231 8.67 5.91 0.92
N LEU A 232 8.62 4.58 0.99
CA LEU A 232 7.71 3.81 1.86
C LEU A 232 8.46 2.74 2.63
#